data_43ea1ae81f446c7e8e47f0d78c3c4fa6
#
_entry.id   43ea1ae81f446c7e8e47f0d78c3c4fa6
#
_cell.length_a   1.000
_cell.length_b   1.000
_cell.length_c   1.000
_cell.angle_alpha   90.00
_cell.angle_beta   90.00
_cell.angle_gamma   90.00
#
_symmetry.space_group_name_H-M   'P 1'
#
loop_
_entity.id
_entity.type
_entity.pdbx_description
1 polymer ?
#
loop_
_entity_poly.entity_id
_entity_poly.type
_entity_poly.pdbx_seq_one_letter_code
_entity_poly.pdbx_strand_id
1 'polypeptide(L)'
;LDLADFIGTKFTTAPDGKLYQLPDQQFANLYWFRADLFARQDLKDKFKAKYGYDLGVPLNWSAYEDIAAFFSEDVKTIDGKPIYGHMDYGKKDPSLGWRFTDAWLSMAGTADIGAPNGLPIDEWGIRVGDDKCTPVGASVARGGATNSPAAVYALTKYVDWMKKYAPKEATGMPFGEAGPVPAQGQIAQQIFWYTAFTADMTKAGLPVVNADGTPKWRMAPGPNGPYWKQGMQNGYQDVGSWTFFKDHDANKTAAAWLYAQFVTAKTTSLKKTMVG
;
A
#
# COMPACT_ATOMS: atom_id res chain seq x y z
N LEU A 1 -26.34 14.56 3.10
CA LEU A 1 -24.90 14.25 3.29
C LEU A 1 -24.30 15.19 4.31
N ASP A 2 -23.57 14.65 5.26
CA ASP A 2 -22.77 15.43 6.21
C ASP A 2 -21.34 15.54 5.65
N LEU A 3 -21.10 16.51 4.78
CA LEU A 3 -19.82 16.65 4.10
C LEU A 3 -18.65 16.93 5.05
N ALA A 4 -18.93 17.50 6.23
CA ALA A 4 -17.90 17.75 7.24
C ALA A 4 -17.31 16.46 7.85
N ASP A 5 -18.06 15.36 7.76
CA ASP A 5 -17.65 14.05 8.27
C ASP A 5 -16.84 13.23 7.25
N PHE A 6 -16.76 13.66 6.00
CA PHE A 6 -16.04 12.95 4.95
C PHE A 6 -14.53 13.19 5.05
N ILE A 7 -13.77 12.09 5.05
CA ILE A 7 -12.32 12.12 4.91
C ILE A 7 -11.96 12.15 3.42
N GLY A 8 -10.99 12.97 3.04
CA GLY A 8 -10.46 12.98 1.66
C GLY A 8 -11.18 13.93 0.69
N THR A 9 -12.04 14.81 1.15
CA THR A 9 -12.71 15.80 0.27
C THR A 9 -11.72 16.67 -0.50
N LYS A 10 -10.50 16.89 0.03
CA LYS A 10 -9.44 17.63 -0.69
C LYS A 10 -9.00 16.95 -1.99
N PHE A 11 -9.04 15.61 -2.05
CA PHE A 11 -8.71 14.86 -3.27
C PHE A 11 -9.81 14.89 -4.32
N THR A 12 -11.03 15.20 -3.91
CA THR A 12 -12.23 15.15 -4.76
C THR A 12 -12.80 16.52 -5.07
N THR A 13 -12.16 17.57 -4.56
CA THR A 13 -12.47 18.98 -4.86
C THR A 13 -11.53 19.47 -5.96
N ALA A 14 -12.12 19.96 -7.05
CA ALA A 14 -11.36 20.50 -8.17
C ALA A 14 -10.85 21.94 -7.87
N PRO A 15 -9.94 22.49 -8.72
CA PRO A 15 -9.43 23.86 -8.55
C PRO A 15 -10.50 24.95 -8.53
N ASP A 16 -11.69 24.70 -9.10
CA ASP A 16 -12.83 25.63 -9.05
C ASP A 16 -13.58 25.61 -7.69
N GLY A 17 -13.07 24.87 -6.71
CA GLY A 17 -13.65 24.74 -5.38
C GLY A 17 -14.86 23.82 -5.28
N LYS A 18 -15.25 23.15 -6.37
CA LYS A 18 -16.42 22.25 -6.39
C LYS A 18 -16.02 20.81 -6.13
N LEU A 19 -16.88 20.11 -5.40
CA LEU A 19 -16.76 18.67 -5.17
C LEU A 19 -17.32 17.92 -6.38
N TYR A 20 -16.47 17.17 -7.08
CA TYR A 20 -16.85 16.39 -8.27
C TYR A 20 -16.99 14.89 -8.00
N GLN A 21 -16.49 14.43 -6.87
CA GLN A 21 -16.56 13.03 -6.47
C GLN A 21 -16.97 12.94 -5.01
N LEU A 22 -17.76 11.94 -4.66
CA LEU A 22 -18.13 11.67 -3.28
C LEU A 22 -17.17 10.63 -2.70
N PRO A 23 -16.30 11.00 -1.73
CA PRO A 23 -15.38 10.05 -1.11
C PRO A 23 -16.11 8.88 -0.45
N ASP A 24 -15.59 7.67 -0.57
CA ASP A 24 -16.14 6.49 0.08
C ASP A 24 -15.07 5.70 0.87
N GLN A 25 -13.99 5.30 0.22
CA GLN A 25 -12.93 4.51 0.85
C GLN A 25 -11.59 5.21 0.78
N GLN A 26 -10.86 5.17 1.89
CA GLN A 26 -9.46 5.57 1.95
C GLN A 26 -8.59 4.34 1.71
N PHE A 27 -7.54 4.48 0.90
CA PHE A 27 -6.56 3.44 0.68
C PHE A 27 -5.18 3.95 1.08
N ALA A 28 -4.46 3.16 1.84
CA ALA A 28 -3.08 3.46 2.20
C ALA A 28 -2.24 2.18 2.19
N ASN A 29 -1.02 2.29 1.66
CA ASN A 29 -0.02 1.25 1.82
C ASN A 29 0.64 1.39 3.17
N LEU A 30 0.67 0.30 3.92
CA LEU A 30 1.28 0.20 5.23
C LEU A 30 2.25 -0.97 5.25
N TYR A 31 3.20 -0.93 6.15
CA TYR A 31 4.01 -2.08 6.48
C TYR A 31 3.22 -3.01 7.40
N TRP A 32 3.20 -4.30 7.06
CA TRP A 32 2.53 -5.35 7.80
C TRP A 32 3.51 -6.45 8.19
N PHE A 33 3.39 -6.95 9.40
CA PHE A 33 4.25 -8.00 9.92
C PHE A 33 3.53 -8.95 10.86
N ARG A 34 4.00 -10.18 10.92
CA ARG A 34 3.56 -11.21 11.83
C ARG A 34 4.13 -10.98 13.22
N ALA A 35 3.35 -10.29 14.06
CA ALA A 35 3.79 -9.93 15.41
C ALA A 35 4.09 -11.16 16.29
N ASP A 36 3.38 -12.27 16.09
CA ASP A 36 3.65 -13.53 16.76
C ASP A 36 5.04 -14.10 16.41
N LEU A 37 5.45 -14.02 15.14
CA LEU A 37 6.80 -14.45 14.73
C LEU A 37 7.87 -13.48 15.22
N PHE A 38 7.63 -12.19 15.13
CA PHE A 38 8.57 -11.15 15.59
C PHE A 38 8.73 -11.15 17.12
N ALA A 39 7.77 -11.70 17.85
CA ALA A 39 7.85 -11.85 19.31
C ALA A 39 8.63 -13.09 19.76
N ARG A 40 8.89 -14.08 18.88
CA ARG A 40 9.58 -15.33 19.22
C ARG A 40 11.04 -15.07 19.59
N GLN A 41 11.45 -15.51 20.78
CA GLN A 41 12.81 -15.27 21.26
C GLN A 41 13.87 -15.99 20.40
N ASP A 42 13.60 -17.22 19.97
CA ASP A 42 14.50 -17.98 19.10
C ASP A 42 14.77 -17.29 17.75
N LEU A 43 13.77 -16.63 17.17
CA LEU A 43 13.90 -15.86 15.94
C LEU A 43 14.65 -14.54 16.18
N LYS A 44 14.37 -13.85 17.28
CA LYS A 44 15.10 -12.64 17.68
C LYS A 44 16.58 -12.88 17.86
N ASP A 45 16.93 -13.95 18.57
CA ASP A 45 18.32 -14.29 18.85
C ASP A 45 19.07 -14.63 17.56
N LYS A 46 18.46 -15.44 16.69
CA LYS A 46 19.02 -15.77 15.38
C LYS A 46 19.21 -14.55 14.49
N PHE A 47 18.21 -13.69 14.43
CA PHE A 47 18.27 -12.47 13.62
C PHE A 47 19.39 -11.55 14.13
N LYS A 48 19.41 -11.28 15.44
CA LYS A 48 20.44 -10.44 16.06
C LYS A 48 21.85 -10.99 15.87
N ALA A 49 22.03 -12.30 15.99
CA ALA A 49 23.32 -12.94 15.75
C ALA A 49 23.82 -12.76 14.31
N LYS A 50 22.92 -12.73 13.33
CA LYS A 50 23.29 -12.58 11.91
C LYS A 50 23.46 -11.12 11.49
N TYR A 51 22.52 -10.24 11.88
CA TYR A 51 22.46 -8.87 11.36
C TYR A 51 22.97 -7.81 12.35
N GLY A 52 23.20 -8.16 13.62
CA GLY A 52 23.80 -7.26 14.62
C GLY A 52 22.80 -6.29 15.27
N TYR A 53 21.51 -6.37 14.94
CA TYR A 53 20.45 -5.55 15.54
C TYR A 53 19.19 -6.37 15.79
N ASP A 54 18.24 -5.81 16.54
CA ASP A 54 17.05 -6.54 16.96
C ASP A 54 16.02 -6.69 15.82
N LEU A 55 15.37 -7.87 15.74
CA LEU A 55 14.23 -8.09 14.87
C LEU A 55 13.05 -7.19 15.30
N GLY A 56 12.63 -6.29 14.43
CA GLY A 56 11.58 -5.33 14.70
C GLY A 56 11.04 -4.67 13.43
N VAL A 57 10.25 -3.61 13.58
CA VAL A 57 9.73 -2.84 12.46
C VAL A 57 10.88 -2.17 11.70
N PRO A 58 11.04 -2.43 10.39
CA PRO A 58 12.12 -1.85 9.59
C PRO A 58 11.89 -0.35 9.36
N LEU A 59 12.91 0.47 9.57
CA LEU A 59 12.85 1.90 9.29
C LEU A 59 13.18 2.24 7.83
N ASN A 60 13.88 1.34 7.14
CA ASN A 60 14.32 1.53 5.76
C ASN A 60 14.30 0.21 4.97
N TRP A 61 14.51 0.33 3.67
CA TRP A 61 14.47 -0.83 2.77
C TRP A 61 15.59 -1.84 3.01
N SER A 62 16.74 -1.42 3.51
CA SER A 62 17.81 -2.37 3.87
C SER A 62 17.36 -3.27 5.02
N ALA A 63 16.80 -2.71 6.08
CA ALA A 63 16.27 -3.49 7.19
C ALA A 63 15.08 -4.38 6.76
N TYR A 64 14.22 -3.89 5.87
CA TYR A 64 13.14 -4.71 5.29
C TYR A 64 13.72 -5.92 4.53
N GLU A 65 14.76 -5.70 3.72
CA GLU A 65 15.41 -6.76 2.94
C GLU A 65 16.11 -7.78 3.85
N ASP A 66 16.79 -7.34 4.91
CA ASP A 66 17.38 -8.23 5.90
C ASP A 66 16.34 -9.16 6.53
N ILE A 67 15.17 -8.62 6.90
CA ILE A 67 14.06 -9.41 7.44
C ILE A 67 13.50 -10.36 6.38
N ALA A 68 13.38 -9.89 5.13
CA ALA A 68 12.90 -10.72 4.04
C ALA A 68 13.84 -11.91 3.78
N ALA A 69 15.14 -11.66 3.70
CA ALA A 69 16.15 -12.69 3.55
C ALA A 69 16.17 -13.66 4.76
N PHE A 70 16.10 -13.12 5.96
CA PHE A 70 16.06 -13.92 7.18
C PHE A 70 14.94 -14.98 7.16
N PHE A 71 13.72 -14.58 6.89
CA PHE A 71 12.62 -15.53 6.86
C PHE A 71 12.69 -16.50 5.67
N SER A 72 13.08 -16.02 4.49
CA SER A 72 13.10 -16.86 3.27
C SER A 72 14.31 -17.78 3.16
N GLU A 73 15.48 -17.36 3.66
CA GLU A 73 16.73 -18.06 3.43
C GLU A 73 17.27 -18.76 4.68
N ASP A 74 17.06 -18.19 5.87
CA ASP A 74 17.61 -18.75 7.12
C ASP A 74 16.56 -19.55 7.91
N VAL A 75 15.34 -19.00 8.07
CA VAL A 75 14.24 -19.67 8.78
C VAL A 75 13.59 -20.73 7.92
N LYS A 76 13.19 -20.38 6.70
CA LYS A 76 12.59 -21.22 5.65
C LYS A 76 11.28 -21.90 6.01
N THR A 77 11.11 -22.33 7.25
CA THR A 77 9.87 -23.02 7.72
C THR A 77 9.49 -22.59 9.12
N ILE A 78 8.18 -22.47 9.36
CA ILE A 78 7.57 -22.29 10.68
C ILE A 78 6.55 -23.41 10.85
N ASP A 79 6.66 -24.15 11.94
CA ASP A 79 5.77 -25.28 12.28
C ASP A 79 5.61 -26.28 11.09
N GLY A 80 6.74 -26.57 10.40
CA GLY A 80 6.80 -27.49 9.27
C GLY A 80 6.26 -26.94 7.94
N LYS A 81 5.80 -25.68 7.89
CA LYS A 81 5.30 -25.03 6.66
C LYS A 81 6.32 -23.99 6.15
N PRO A 82 6.45 -23.82 4.83
CA PRO A 82 7.29 -22.78 4.26
C PRO A 82 6.90 -21.40 4.79
N ILE A 83 7.91 -20.55 5.01
CA ILE A 83 7.71 -19.13 5.36
C ILE A 83 8.49 -18.26 4.37
N TYR A 84 7.86 -17.21 3.88
CA TYR A 84 8.44 -16.25 2.97
C TYR A 84 8.53 -14.89 3.64
N GLY A 85 9.63 -14.20 3.40
CA GLY A 85 9.89 -12.89 3.99
C GLY A 85 9.29 -11.73 3.23
N HIS A 86 8.64 -11.95 2.09
CA HIS A 86 8.03 -10.92 1.27
C HIS A 86 6.80 -11.46 0.53
N MET A 87 5.86 -10.59 0.24
CA MET A 87 4.73 -10.85 -0.65
C MET A 87 4.35 -9.58 -1.40
N ASP A 88 4.17 -9.72 -2.67
CA ASP A 88 3.57 -8.73 -3.56
C ASP A 88 3.00 -9.47 -4.78
N TYR A 89 2.60 -8.78 -5.86
CA TYR A 89 2.09 -9.41 -7.06
C TYR A 89 2.85 -8.95 -8.31
N GLY A 90 2.97 -9.84 -9.31
CA GLY A 90 3.87 -9.60 -10.45
C GLY A 90 3.26 -9.87 -11.81
N LYS A 91 1.98 -10.24 -11.91
CA LYS A 91 1.32 -10.49 -13.20
C LYS A 91 1.30 -9.22 -14.05
N LYS A 92 1.65 -9.36 -15.31
CA LYS A 92 1.54 -8.29 -16.31
C LYS A 92 0.07 -7.97 -16.57
N ASP A 93 -0.49 -7.07 -15.77
CA ASP A 93 -1.82 -6.52 -15.94
C ASP A 93 -1.86 -5.04 -15.47
N PRO A 94 -2.96 -4.30 -15.70
CA PRO A 94 -3.03 -2.88 -15.33
C PRO A 94 -2.73 -2.59 -13.86
N SER A 95 -3.03 -3.50 -12.94
CA SER A 95 -2.81 -3.29 -11.51
C SER A 95 -1.32 -3.19 -11.14
N LEU A 96 -0.43 -3.82 -11.90
CA LEU A 96 1.00 -3.76 -11.63
C LEU A 96 1.57 -2.35 -11.87
N GLY A 97 1.05 -1.65 -12.87
CA GLY A 97 1.47 -0.28 -13.18
C GLY A 97 1.23 0.66 -12.01
N TRP A 98 -0.01 0.78 -11.55
CA TRP A 98 -0.32 1.68 -10.43
C TRP A 98 0.25 1.17 -9.11
N ARG A 99 0.41 -0.14 -8.90
CA ARG A 99 1.12 -0.68 -7.73
C ARG A 99 2.53 -0.13 -7.62
N PHE A 100 3.27 -0.16 -8.72
CA PHE A 100 4.64 0.29 -8.76
C PHE A 100 4.75 1.82 -8.67
N THR A 101 4.00 2.54 -9.51
CA THR A 101 4.09 4.00 -9.58
C THR A 101 3.61 4.68 -8.30
N ASP A 102 2.53 4.20 -7.72
CA ASP A 102 1.91 4.89 -6.59
C ASP A 102 2.63 4.60 -5.26
N ALA A 103 2.91 3.32 -4.98
CA ALA A 103 3.48 2.95 -3.70
C ALA A 103 5.01 2.91 -3.72
N TRP A 104 5.59 2.14 -4.62
CA TRP A 104 7.03 1.86 -4.60
C TRP A 104 7.88 3.06 -4.97
N LEU A 105 7.48 3.84 -5.96
CA LEU A 105 8.20 5.05 -6.34
C LEU A 105 8.19 6.09 -5.22
N SER A 106 7.03 6.30 -4.57
CA SER A 106 6.95 7.28 -3.47
C SER A 106 7.81 6.87 -2.27
N MET A 107 7.77 5.59 -1.86
CA MET A 107 8.63 5.07 -0.79
C MET A 107 10.13 5.12 -1.15
N ALA A 108 10.47 4.95 -2.43
CA ALA A 108 11.85 5.07 -2.88
C ALA A 108 12.39 6.51 -2.86
N GLY A 109 11.52 7.50 -2.88
CA GLY A 109 11.89 8.91 -2.88
C GLY A 109 12.04 9.49 -4.29
N THR A 110 11.13 9.15 -5.23
CA THR A 110 11.13 9.72 -6.58
C THR A 110 10.41 11.08 -6.67
N ALA A 111 9.84 11.57 -5.60
CA ALA A 111 9.15 12.85 -5.58
C ALA A 111 10.10 14.03 -5.94
N ASP A 112 9.55 15.05 -6.56
CA ASP A 112 10.28 16.29 -6.84
C ASP A 112 10.69 16.97 -5.52
N ILE A 113 11.98 17.07 -5.29
CA ILE A 113 12.55 17.67 -4.08
C ILE A 113 12.20 19.17 -3.96
N GLY A 114 11.97 19.84 -5.09
CA GLY A 114 11.59 21.25 -5.13
C GLY A 114 10.13 21.53 -4.87
N ALA A 115 9.31 20.51 -4.72
CA ALA A 115 7.87 20.64 -4.54
C ALA A 115 7.47 20.50 -3.07
N PRO A 116 6.44 21.26 -2.63
CA PRO A 116 5.79 20.95 -1.39
C PRO A 116 5.26 19.51 -1.39
N ASN A 117 5.43 18.82 -0.28
CA ASN A 117 4.95 17.45 -0.12
C ASN A 117 3.45 17.34 -0.45
N GLY A 118 3.09 16.38 -1.27
CA GLY A 118 1.70 16.13 -1.68
C GLY A 118 1.24 16.82 -2.95
N LEU A 119 2.06 17.63 -3.58
CA LEU A 119 1.72 18.14 -4.92
C LEU A 119 2.16 17.15 -5.99
N PRO A 120 1.29 16.82 -6.97
CA PRO A 120 1.61 15.92 -8.07
C PRO A 120 2.53 16.63 -9.05
N ILE A 121 3.82 16.65 -8.76
CA ILE A 121 4.82 17.30 -9.58
C ILE A 121 5.71 16.24 -10.18
N ASP A 122 5.98 16.37 -11.47
CA ASP A 122 7.01 15.71 -12.23
C ASP A 122 6.94 14.23 -12.49
N GLU A 123 6.35 13.40 -11.63
CA GLU A 123 6.10 12.00 -11.97
C GLU A 123 5.27 11.86 -13.24
N TRP A 124 4.31 12.79 -13.41
CA TRP A 124 3.41 12.85 -14.55
C TRP A 124 3.71 13.98 -15.52
N GLY A 125 4.77 14.75 -15.26
CA GLY A 125 5.08 15.93 -16.04
C GLY A 125 4.04 17.05 -15.93
N ILE A 126 3.29 17.10 -14.82
CA ILE A 126 2.24 18.08 -14.58
C ILE A 126 2.55 18.87 -13.33
N ARG A 127 2.51 20.18 -13.42
CA ARG A 127 2.57 21.09 -12.28
C ARG A 127 1.19 21.68 -12.02
N VAL A 128 0.70 21.55 -10.79
CA VAL A 128 -0.55 22.15 -10.34
C VAL A 128 -0.23 23.41 -9.55
N GLY A 129 -0.76 24.52 -9.99
CA GLY A 129 -0.62 25.81 -9.30
C GLY A 129 -1.55 26.83 -9.94
N ASP A 130 -1.99 27.82 -9.18
CA ASP A 130 -2.89 28.90 -9.62
C ASP A 130 -4.09 28.39 -10.42
N ASP A 131 -4.75 27.36 -9.94
CA ASP A 131 -5.92 26.70 -10.55
C ASP A 131 -5.68 26.14 -11.97
N LYS A 132 -4.42 25.93 -12.35
CA LYS A 132 -4.04 25.39 -13.65
C LYS A 132 -3.16 24.15 -13.50
N CYS A 133 -3.43 23.18 -14.36
CA CYS A 133 -2.54 22.04 -14.57
C CYS A 133 -1.63 22.38 -15.77
N THR A 134 -0.36 22.68 -15.50
CA THR A 134 0.59 23.03 -16.55
C THR A 134 1.51 21.84 -16.83
N PRO A 135 1.50 21.28 -18.05
CA PRO A 135 2.47 20.25 -18.42
C PRO A 135 3.89 20.83 -18.37
N VAL A 136 4.78 20.19 -17.63
CA VAL A 136 6.18 20.64 -17.50
C VAL A 136 7.18 19.58 -17.92
N GLY A 137 6.71 18.37 -18.25
CA GLY A 137 7.55 17.23 -18.61
C GLY A 137 8.36 16.69 -17.44
N ALA A 138 8.26 15.41 -17.17
CA ALA A 138 9.09 14.74 -16.17
C ALA A 138 10.55 14.70 -16.63
N SER A 139 11.50 14.84 -15.70
CA SER A 139 12.92 14.74 -16.01
C SER A 139 13.73 14.18 -14.86
N VAL A 140 14.80 13.44 -15.18
CA VAL A 140 15.76 12.93 -14.20
C VAL A 140 16.41 14.06 -13.41
N ALA A 141 16.70 15.19 -14.06
CA ALA A 141 17.34 16.33 -13.42
C ALA A 141 16.50 16.95 -12.29
N ARG A 142 15.18 16.82 -12.36
CA ARG A 142 14.26 17.30 -11.33
C ARG A 142 13.91 16.25 -10.28
N GLY A 143 14.39 15.01 -10.44
CA GLY A 143 14.18 13.94 -9.48
C GLY A 143 12.81 13.26 -9.56
N GLY A 144 11.94 13.70 -10.47
CA GLY A 144 10.57 13.21 -10.59
C GLY A 144 10.31 12.26 -11.76
N ALA A 145 11.34 11.86 -12.48
CA ALA A 145 11.17 11.00 -13.66
C ALA A 145 11.09 9.51 -13.26
N THR A 146 10.24 8.77 -13.96
CA THR A 146 10.06 7.32 -13.74
C THR A 146 11.29 6.48 -14.13
N ASN A 147 12.28 7.06 -14.75
CA ASN A 147 13.60 6.48 -15.02
C ASN A 147 14.73 7.12 -14.19
N SER A 148 14.40 7.81 -13.12
CA SER A 148 15.38 8.36 -12.17
C SER A 148 16.16 7.25 -11.46
N PRO A 149 17.31 7.58 -10.84
CA PRO A 149 18.06 6.60 -10.03
C PRO A 149 17.19 5.93 -8.95
N ALA A 150 16.29 6.69 -8.31
CA ALA A 150 15.36 6.16 -7.32
C ALA A 150 14.35 5.17 -7.94
N ALA A 151 13.81 5.49 -9.13
CA ALA A 151 12.90 4.61 -9.84
C ALA A 151 13.57 3.31 -10.29
N VAL A 152 14.78 3.40 -10.84
CA VAL A 152 15.58 2.21 -11.22
C VAL A 152 15.87 1.34 -9.99
N TYR A 153 16.26 1.96 -8.87
CA TYR A 153 16.48 1.24 -7.62
C TYR A 153 15.20 0.54 -7.13
N ALA A 154 14.07 1.26 -7.12
CA ALA A 154 12.78 0.70 -6.71
C ALA A 154 12.38 -0.51 -7.56
N LEU A 155 12.50 -0.40 -8.89
CA LEU A 155 12.16 -1.49 -9.81
C LEU A 155 13.09 -2.70 -9.60
N THR A 156 14.38 -2.44 -9.40
CA THR A 156 15.35 -3.51 -9.11
C THR A 156 14.97 -4.26 -7.84
N LYS A 157 14.67 -3.54 -6.74
CA LYS A 157 14.25 -4.15 -5.48
C LYS A 157 12.92 -4.89 -5.60
N TYR A 158 11.96 -4.32 -6.32
CA TYR A 158 10.66 -4.97 -6.56
C TYR A 158 10.85 -6.34 -7.22
N VAL A 159 11.62 -6.38 -8.29
CA VAL A 159 11.88 -7.63 -9.05
C VAL A 159 12.70 -8.61 -8.22
N ASP A 160 13.73 -8.13 -7.54
CA ASP A 160 14.63 -8.97 -6.73
C ASP A 160 13.91 -9.60 -5.54
N TRP A 161 13.13 -8.81 -4.79
CA TRP A 161 12.42 -9.34 -3.63
C TRP A 161 11.32 -10.33 -4.01
N MET A 162 10.63 -10.06 -5.11
CA MET A 162 9.66 -11.01 -5.67
C MET A 162 10.30 -12.35 -6.04
N LYS A 163 11.49 -12.33 -6.63
CA LYS A 163 12.20 -13.55 -7.05
C LYS A 163 12.85 -14.31 -5.89
N LYS A 164 13.39 -13.57 -4.92
CA LYS A 164 14.19 -14.17 -3.85
C LYS A 164 13.38 -14.53 -2.60
N TYR A 165 12.40 -13.70 -2.25
CA TYR A 165 11.80 -13.74 -0.92
C TYR A 165 10.29 -13.97 -0.91
N ALA A 166 9.62 -13.95 -2.07
CA ALA A 166 8.19 -14.23 -2.20
C ALA A 166 7.93 -15.68 -2.67
N PRO A 167 6.70 -16.19 -2.48
CA PRO A 167 6.27 -17.42 -3.13
C PRO A 167 6.47 -17.31 -4.65
N LYS A 168 6.92 -18.38 -5.29
CA LYS A 168 7.21 -18.38 -6.74
C LYS A 168 6.00 -18.00 -7.58
N GLU A 169 4.81 -18.40 -7.14
CA GLU A 169 3.53 -18.13 -7.77
C GLU A 169 3.17 -16.64 -7.79
N ALA A 170 3.70 -15.86 -6.85
CA ALA A 170 3.40 -14.44 -6.70
C ALA A 170 3.71 -13.62 -7.96
N THR A 171 4.73 -14.01 -8.72
CA THR A 171 5.09 -13.35 -10.00
C THR A 171 4.02 -13.50 -11.08
N GLY A 172 3.15 -14.50 -10.98
CA GLY A 172 2.03 -14.74 -11.89
C GLY A 172 0.67 -14.26 -11.37
N MET A 173 0.60 -13.75 -10.15
CA MET A 173 -0.64 -13.32 -9.50
C MET A 173 -0.98 -11.87 -9.82
N PRO A 174 -2.24 -11.54 -10.14
CA PRO A 174 -2.76 -10.17 -10.09
C PRO A 174 -3.11 -9.78 -8.65
N PHE A 175 -3.48 -8.51 -8.45
CA PHE A 175 -3.86 -7.97 -7.14
C PHE A 175 -4.87 -8.84 -6.37
N GLY A 176 -5.96 -9.25 -7.02
CA GLY A 176 -7.05 -10.00 -6.36
C GLY A 176 -6.66 -11.40 -5.90
N GLU A 177 -5.66 -12.03 -6.52
CA GLU A 177 -5.14 -13.35 -6.12
C GLU A 177 -4.07 -13.23 -5.03
N ALA A 178 -3.28 -12.17 -5.06
CA ALA A 178 -2.20 -11.93 -4.08
C ALA A 178 -2.73 -11.48 -2.72
N GLY A 179 -3.82 -10.73 -2.68
CA GLY A 179 -4.41 -10.19 -1.45
C GLY A 179 -4.67 -11.23 -0.35
N PRO A 180 -5.31 -12.38 -0.64
CA PRO A 180 -5.60 -13.42 0.36
C PRO A 180 -4.39 -14.25 0.81
N VAL A 181 -3.27 -14.22 0.10
CA VAL A 181 -2.11 -15.11 0.37
C VAL A 181 -1.54 -14.95 1.80
N PRO A 182 -1.38 -13.73 2.35
CA PRO A 182 -0.84 -13.57 3.71
C PRO A 182 -1.70 -14.21 4.80
N ALA A 183 -3.02 -14.36 4.57
CA ALA A 183 -3.92 -15.01 5.50
C ALA A 183 -3.68 -16.52 5.65
N GLN A 184 -2.97 -17.14 4.70
CA GLN A 184 -2.59 -18.55 4.76
C GLN A 184 -1.43 -18.83 5.74
N GLY A 185 -0.83 -17.79 6.32
CA GLY A 185 0.15 -17.89 7.38
C GLY A 185 1.60 -18.09 6.94
N GLN A 186 1.87 -18.13 5.65
CA GLN A 186 3.21 -18.39 5.09
C GLN A 186 4.00 -17.12 4.76
N ILE A 187 3.49 -15.94 5.07
CA ILE A 187 4.16 -14.67 4.84
C ILE A 187 4.52 -14.04 6.19
N ALA A 188 5.77 -13.59 6.34
CA ALA A 188 6.26 -12.97 7.57
C ALA A 188 6.03 -11.47 7.61
N GLN A 189 6.19 -10.79 6.48
CA GLN A 189 5.97 -9.35 6.32
C GLN A 189 5.59 -9.00 4.88
N GLN A 190 4.97 -7.82 4.71
CA GLN A 190 4.69 -7.22 3.41
C GLN A 190 4.43 -5.72 3.54
N ILE A 191 4.46 -5.02 2.41
CA ILE A 191 3.95 -3.66 2.27
C ILE A 191 2.72 -3.77 1.39
N PHE A 192 1.53 -3.42 1.90
CA PHE A 192 0.30 -3.60 1.15
C PHE A 192 -0.80 -2.65 1.63
N TRP A 193 -1.88 -2.52 0.84
CA TRP A 193 -3.06 -1.77 1.27
C TRP A 193 -3.74 -2.46 2.44
N TYR A 194 -4.13 -1.69 3.45
CA TYR A 194 -4.77 -2.25 4.64
C TYR A 194 -6.12 -2.91 4.31
N THR A 195 -6.81 -2.46 3.27
CA THR A 195 -8.12 -3.01 2.85
C THR A 195 -8.03 -4.33 2.11
N ALA A 196 -6.84 -4.76 1.67
CA ALA A 196 -6.70 -5.91 0.79
C ALA A 196 -6.85 -7.28 1.50
N PHE A 197 -6.57 -7.35 2.80
CA PHE A 197 -6.59 -8.61 3.54
C PHE A 197 -7.06 -8.50 4.99
N THR A 198 -7.52 -7.33 5.42
CA THR A 198 -7.96 -7.11 6.82
C THR A 198 -9.14 -7.99 7.20
N ALA A 199 -10.06 -8.24 6.30
CA ALA A 199 -11.19 -9.15 6.55
C ALA A 199 -10.73 -10.58 6.89
N ASP A 200 -9.69 -11.07 6.21
CA ASP A 200 -9.15 -12.41 6.46
C ASP A 200 -8.29 -12.49 7.73
N MET A 201 -7.78 -11.35 8.22
CA MET A 201 -6.96 -11.33 9.45
C MET A 201 -7.73 -11.63 10.72
N THR A 202 -9.05 -11.48 10.70
CA THR A 202 -9.94 -11.74 11.84
C THR A 202 -10.88 -12.92 11.61
N LYS A 203 -10.81 -13.56 10.44
CA LYS A 203 -11.68 -14.68 10.08
C LYS A 203 -11.28 -15.93 10.87
N ALA A 204 -12.18 -16.41 11.69
CA ALA A 204 -11.97 -17.61 12.52
C ALA A 204 -11.49 -18.82 11.70
N GLY A 205 -10.55 -19.56 12.25
CA GLY A 205 -9.99 -20.78 11.63
C GLY A 205 -8.81 -20.52 10.69
N LEU A 206 -8.49 -19.27 10.36
CA LEU A 206 -7.28 -18.98 9.58
C LEU A 206 -6.01 -19.01 10.47
N PRO A 207 -4.86 -19.44 9.91
CA PRO A 207 -3.61 -19.57 10.67
C PRO A 207 -3.10 -18.28 11.30
N VAL A 208 -3.55 -17.13 10.78
CA VAL A 208 -3.14 -15.78 11.20
C VAL A 208 -4.04 -15.18 12.27
N VAL A 209 -4.99 -15.95 12.79
CA VAL A 209 -5.93 -15.54 13.83
C VAL A 209 -5.66 -16.35 15.09
N ASN A 210 -5.63 -15.71 16.25
CA ASN A 210 -5.51 -16.35 17.54
C ASN A 210 -6.85 -17.01 17.95
N ALA A 211 -6.79 -17.90 18.92
CA ALA A 211 -7.99 -18.58 19.42
C ALA A 211 -9.06 -17.63 20.00
N ASP A 212 -8.63 -16.48 20.49
CA ASP A 212 -9.50 -15.40 20.99
C ASP A 212 -10.05 -14.47 19.89
N GLY A 213 -9.78 -14.77 18.62
CA GLY A 213 -10.20 -13.98 17.46
C GLY A 213 -9.30 -12.79 17.12
N THR A 214 -8.24 -12.55 17.88
CA THR A 214 -7.33 -11.44 17.60
C THR A 214 -6.36 -11.76 16.46
N PRO A 215 -6.02 -10.77 15.58
CA PRO A 215 -5.10 -11.00 14.48
C PRO A 215 -3.65 -11.13 14.97
N LYS A 216 -2.89 -12.02 14.34
CA LYS A 216 -1.43 -12.14 14.52
C LYS A 216 -0.65 -11.08 13.74
N TRP A 217 -1.28 -10.41 12.81
CA TRP A 217 -0.72 -9.32 12.03
C TRP A 217 -0.80 -8.00 12.81
N ARG A 218 0.22 -7.16 12.60
CA ARG A 218 0.23 -5.76 13.04
C ARG A 218 0.71 -4.89 11.89
N MET A 219 0.44 -3.60 11.98
CA MET A 219 0.82 -2.61 10.98
C MET A 219 1.72 -1.53 11.59
N ALA A 220 2.52 -0.93 10.70
CA ALA A 220 3.38 0.20 11.01
C ALA A 220 3.56 1.07 9.76
N PRO A 221 4.15 2.27 9.87
CA PRO A 221 4.54 3.05 8.71
C PRO A 221 5.45 2.25 7.76
N GLY A 222 5.31 2.48 6.45
CA GLY A 222 6.17 1.85 5.45
C GLY A 222 7.64 2.28 5.59
N PRO A 223 8.59 1.37 5.36
CA PRO A 223 10.02 1.70 5.38
C PRO A 223 10.42 2.55 4.18
N ASN A 224 11.36 3.45 4.36
CA ASN A 224 11.84 4.36 3.32
C ASN A 224 12.95 3.76 2.47
N GLY A 225 12.96 4.06 1.18
CA GLY A 225 14.09 3.80 0.30
C GLY A 225 15.23 4.81 0.49
N PRO A 226 16.41 4.55 -0.10
CA PRO A 226 17.62 5.35 0.14
C PRO A 226 17.58 6.77 -0.47
N TYR A 227 16.68 7.03 -1.39
CA TYR A 227 16.52 8.36 -1.99
C TYR A 227 15.43 9.19 -1.30
N TRP A 228 14.69 8.60 -0.38
CA TRP A 228 13.66 9.29 0.38
C TRP A 228 14.29 10.31 1.34
N LYS A 229 13.72 11.49 1.42
CA LYS A 229 14.14 12.56 2.32
C LYS A 229 12.98 13.03 3.17
N GLN A 230 13.30 13.55 4.34
CA GLN A 230 12.29 14.12 5.25
C GLN A 230 11.43 15.17 4.51
N GLY A 231 10.12 15.02 4.63
CA GLY A 231 9.12 15.88 3.95
C GLY A 231 8.56 15.29 2.65
N MET A 232 9.16 14.23 2.11
CA MET A 232 8.56 13.46 1.02
C MET A 232 7.42 12.57 1.50
N GLN A 233 6.51 12.20 0.59
CA GLN A 233 5.49 11.19 0.88
C GLN A 233 6.15 9.83 1.14
N ASN A 234 5.56 9.07 2.04
CA ASN A 234 6.00 7.71 2.33
C ASN A 234 4.84 6.74 2.10
N GLY A 235 4.85 6.10 0.96
CA GLY A 235 3.80 5.22 0.55
C GLY A 235 2.71 5.94 -0.24
N TYR A 236 1.64 5.23 -0.47
CA TYR A 236 0.50 5.64 -1.29
C TYR A 236 -0.73 5.86 -0.42
N GLN A 237 -1.42 6.94 -0.67
CA GLN A 237 -2.75 7.21 -0.14
C GLN A 237 -3.66 7.66 -1.26
N ASP A 238 -4.85 7.12 -1.31
CA ASP A 238 -5.85 7.34 -2.33
C ASP A 238 -7.24 7.39 -1.70
N VAL A 239 -8.20 7.88 -2.48
CA VAL A 239 -9.62 7.97 -2.12
C VAL A 239 -10.46 7.33 -3.20
N GLY A 240 -10.99 6.14 -2.93
CA GLY A 240 -12.05 5.55 -3.75
C GLY A 240 -13.31 6.42 -3.65
N SER A 241 -13.82 6.84 -4.78
CA SER A 241 -14.90 7.84 -4.83
C SER A 241 -15.96 7.50 -5.85
N TRP A 242 -17.19 7.95 -5.57
CA TRP A 242 -18.34 7.82 -6.47
C TRP A 242 -18.42 9.01 -7.41
N THR A 243 -18.59 8.71 -8.71
CA THR A 243 -18.84 9.70 -9.77
C THR A 243 -20.06 9.29 -10.56
N PHE A 244 -20.70 10.27 -11.21
CA PHE A 244 -21.90 10.06 -12.02
C PHE A 244 -21.66 10.60 -13.43
N PHE A 245 -22.05 9.82 -14.42
CA PHE A 245 -22.00 10.28 -15.80
C PHE A 245 -23.05 11.35 -16.04
N LYS A 246 -22.66 12.43 -16.72
CA LYS A 246 -23.53 13.57 -17.02
C LYS A 246 -24.73 13.17 -17.91
N ASP A 247 -24.53 12.22 -18.81
CA ASP A 247 -25.47 11.86 -19.86
C ASP A 247 -26.46 10.73 -19.45
N HIS A 248 -26.52 10.38 -18.18
CA HIS A 248 -27.56 9.49 -17.68
C HIS A 248 -28.92 10.19 -17.64
N ASP A 249 -30.00 9.43 -17.88
CA ASP A 249 -31.34 9.93 -17.64
C ASP A 249 -31.56 10.27 -16.15
N ALA A 250 -32.57 11.14 -15.89
CA ALA A 250 -32.81 11.63 -14.54
C ALA A 250 -33.10 10.52 -13.51
N ASN A 251 -33.80 9.46 -13.91
CA ASN A 251 -34.14 8.35 -13.00
C ASN A 251 -32.89 7.54 -12.62
N LYS A 252 -32.01 7.24 -13.58
CA LYS A 252 -30.75 6.57 -13.31
C LYS A 252 -29.83 7.42 -12.43
N THR A 253 -29.75 8.71 -12.71
CA THR A 253 -28.99 9.65 -11.89
C THR A 253 -29.49 9.69 -10.45
N ALA A 254 -30.82 9.78 -10.27
CA ALA A 254 -31.45 9.77 -8.95
C ALA A 254 -31.20 8.46 -8.20
N ALA A 255 -31.34 7.33 -8.87
CA ALA A 255 -31.06 6.01 -8.27
C ALA A 255 -29.60 5.85 -7.86
N ALA A 256 -28.64 6.24 -8.72
CA ALA A 256 -27.22 6.22 -8.42
C ALA A 256 -26.88 7.15 -7.25
N TRP A 257 -27.48 8.32 -7.19
CA TRP A 257 -27.31 9.27 -6.09
C TRP A 257 -27.82 8.71 -4.76
N LEU A 258 -29.01 8.11 -4.75
CA LEU A 258 -29.56 7.46 -3.55
C LEU A 258 -28.67 6.32 -3.08
N TYR A 259 -28.14 5.52 -4.01
CA TYR A 259 -27.20 4.46 -3.67
C TYR A 259 -25.91 5.01 -3.06
N ALA A 260 -25.31 6.04 -3.66
CA ALA A 260 -24.13 6.67 -3.12
C ALA A 260 -24.37 7.27 -1.72
N GLN A 261 -25.50 7.92 -1.49
CA GLN A 261 -25.90 8.41 -0.16
C GLN A 261 -26.02 7.26 0.85
N PHE A 262 -26.61 6.14 0.46
CA PHE A 262 -26.75 4.97 1.33
C PHE A 262 -25.38 4.37 1.71
N VAL A 263 -24.50 4.15 0.74
CA VAL A 263 -23.20 3.50 1.00
C VAL A 263 -22.23 4.38 1.78
N THR A 264 -22.39 5.71 1.69
CA THR A 264 -21.56 6.67 2.42
C THR A 264 -22.21 7.20 3.71
N ALA A 265 -23.43 6.75 4.05
CA ALA A 265 -24.03 7.08 5.33
C ALA A 265 -23.21 6.56 6.52
N LYS A 266 -23.09 7.34 7.60
CA LYS A 266 -22.30 7.00 8.81
C LYS A 266 -22.54 5.57 9.31
N THR A 267 -23.79 5.16 9.41
CA THR A 267 -24.18 3.82 9.86
C THR A 267 -23.73 2.71 8.91
N THR A 268 -23.81 2.94 7.59
CA THR A 268 -23.36 1.99 6.58
C THR A 268 -21.83 1.94 6.54
N SER A 269 -21.17 3.08 6.58
CA SER A 269 -19.70 3.19 6.63
C SER A 269 -19.12 2.49 7.87
N LEU A 270 -19.75 2.66 9.04
CA LEU A 270 -19.36 1.95 10.24
C LEU A 270 -19.47 0.43 10.06
N LYS A 271 -20.57 -0.07 9.51
CA LYS A 271 -20.75 -1.51 9.23
C LYS A 271 -19.70 -2.02 8.24
N LYS A 272 -19.43 -1.29 7.15
CA LYS A 272 -18.36 -1.66 6.20
C LYS A 272 -17.00 -1.77 6.90
N THR A 273 -16.65 -0.79 7.72
CA THR A 273 -15.38 -0.78 8.47
C THR A 273 -15.26 -1.95 9.43
N MET A 274 -16.35 -2.38 10.06
CA MET A 274 -16.35 -3.53 10.98
C MET A 274 -16.24 -4.89 10.27
N VAL A 275 -16.63 -4.95 9.01
CA VAL A 275 -16.58 -6.19 8.21
C VAL A 275 -15.24 -6.34 7.48
N GLY A 276 -14.56 -5.26 7.21
CA GLY A 276 -13.28 -5.20 6.50
C GLY A 276 -13.37 -4.68 5.08
#